data_f7e15554beef1452ec39d289c746894b
#
_entry.id   f7e15554beef1452ec39d289c746894b
#
_cell.length_a   1.000
_cell.length_b   1.000
_cell.length_c   1.000
_cell.angle_alpha   90.00
_cell.angle_beta   90.00
_cell.angle_gamma   90.00
#
_symmetry.space_group_name_H-M   'P 1'
#
loop_
_entity.id
_entity.type
_entity.pdbx_description
1 polymer ?
#
loop_
_entity_poly.entity_id
_entity_poly.type
_entity_poly.pdbx_seq_one_letter_code
_entity_poly.pdbx_strand_id
1 'polypeptide(L)'
;MTEPAELDPGALFARLLVLDDGVQRRLHARLVESAADAGLLDVAYGTVDTPVGPLLLAATEQGLVRVAYAREDHDRVLHQLATTVSPRVLLAPARLAPAARQIEEYFAGRRRGFDLPLDLRLSGGFRRTVLSHLSEIGYGTTASYAAVAATAGSAKAVRAVGTACATNPLPVVVPCHRVVRSDGTVGQYVGGSEVKTALLRLEGAA
;
A
#
# COMPACT_ATOMS: atom_id res chain seq x y z
N MET A 1 -59.05 11.59 -30.07
CA MET A 1 -58.72 11.81 -28.66
C MET A 1 -57.57 10.88 -28.32
N THR A 2 -56.35 11.42 -28.31
CA THR A 2 -55.13 10.65 -28.03
C THR A 2 -54.88 10.77 -26.53
N GLU A 3 -54.92 9.65 -25.81
CA GLU A 3 -54.60 9.60 -24.40
C GLU A 3 -53.15 10.05 -24.16
N PRO A 4 -52.86 10.89 -23.15
CA PRO A 4 -51.50 11.22 -22.82
C PRO A 4 -50.79 10.00 -22.25
N ALA A 5 -49.63 9.66 -22.81
CA ALA A 5 -48.78 8.58 -22.31
C ALA A 5 -48.41 8.86 -20.83
N GLU A 6 -48.88 8.03 -19.95
CA GLU A 6 -48.55 8.06 -18.51
C GLU A 6 -47.05 7.83 -18.35
N LEU A 7 -46.33 8.90 -17.98
CA LEU A 7 -44.90 8.80 -17.67
C LEU A 7 -44.75 8.02 -16.37
N ASP A 8 -44.23 6.80 -16.48
CA ASP A 8 -43.87 5.98 -15.30
C ASP A 8 -42.76 6.69 -14.49
N PRO A 9 -43.08 7.21 -13.29
CA PRO A 9 -42.08 7.87 -12.45
C PRO A 9 -40.92 6.95 -12.09
N GLY A 10 -41.15 5.63 -11.95
CA GLY A 10 -40.12 4.63 -11.65
C GLY A 10 -39.08 4.53 -12.78
N ALA A 11 -39.52 4.56 -14.05
CA ALA A 11 -38.63 4.54 -15.19
C ALA A 11 -37.80 5.83 -15.33
N LEU A 12 -38.38 6.99 -14.93
CA LEU A 12 -37.67 8.26 -14.93
C LEU A 12 -36.57 8.30 -13.87
N PHE A 13 -36.87 7.84 -12.64
CA PHE A 13 -35.90 7.77 -11.55
C PHE A 13 -34.81 6.73 -11.82
N ALA A 14 -35.14 5.57 -12.42
CA ALA A 14 -34.14 4.58 -12.80
C ALA A 14 -33.12 5.11 -13.81
N ARG A 15 -33.53 5.96 -14.74
CA ARG A 15 -32.62 6.62 -15.71
C ARG A 15 -31.75 7.72 -15.07
N LEU A 16 -32.21 8.38 -14.01
CA LEU A 16 -31.46 9.38 -13.25
C LEU A 16 -30.41 8.75 -12.33
N LEU A 17 -30.59 7.48 -11.92
CA LEU A 17 -29.66 6.76 -11.04
C LEU A 17 -28.48 6.13 -11.80
N VAL A 18 -28.54 5.99 -13.11
CA VAL A 18 -27.41 5.55 -13.94
C VAL A 18 -26.58 6.77 -14.29
N LEU A 19 -25.75 7.22 -13.35
CA LEU A 19 -24.67 8.17 -13.70
C LEU A 19 -23.75 7.47 -14.70
N ASP A 20 -23.62 8.03 -15.91
CA ASP A 20 -22.64 7.58 -16.89
C ASP A 20 -21.26 7.56 -16.21
N ASP A 21 -20.56 6.42 -16.29
CA ASP A 21 -19.23 6.21 -15.69
C ASP A 21 -18.26 7.34 -16.08
N GLY A 22 -18.40 7.92 -17.27
CA GLY A 22 -17.64 9.07 -17.73
C GLY A 22 -17.94 10.34 -16.93
N VAL A 23 -19.20 10.59 -16.60
CA VAL A 23 -19.62 11.73 -15.76
C VAL A 23 -19.08 11.54 -14.35
N GLN A 24 -19.23 10.34 -13.80
CA GLN A 24 -18.78 10.03 -12.44
C GLN A 24 -17.26 10.20 -12.31
N ARG A 25 -16.47 9.69 -13.28
CA ARG A 25 -15.02 9.90 -13.31
C ARG A 25 -14.63 11.38 -13.38
N ARG A 26 -15.30 12.18 -14.22
CA ARG A 26 -15.02 13.63 -14.31
C ARG A 26 -15.36 14.38 -13.03
N LEU A 27 -16.50 14.08 -12.41
CA LEU A 27 -16.89 14.70 -11.13
C LEU A 27 -15.92 14.32 -10.02
N HIS A 28 -15.50 13.05 -9.97
CA HIS A 28 -14.51 12.58 -9.02
C HIS A 28 -13.15 13.26 -9.22
N ALA A 29 -12.67 13.37 -10.45
CA ALA A 29 -11.42 14.07 -10.76
C ALA A 29 -11.45 15.53 -10.28
N ARG A 30 -12.56 16.25 -10.53
CA ARG A 30 -12.76 17.63 -10.05
C ARG A 30 -12.80 17.70 -8.52
N LEU A 31 -13.43 16.74 -7.87
CA LEU A 31 -13.44 16.65 -6.39
C LEU A 31 -12.01 16.49 -5.85
N VAL A 32 -11.22 15.59 -6.43
CA VAL A 32 -9.82 15.35 -6.02
C VAL A 32 -8.99 16.63 -6.19
N GLU A 33 -9.11 17.30 -7.33
CA GLU A 33 -8.39 18.55 -7.62
C GLU A 33 -8.80 19.66 -6.64
N SER A 34 -10.09 19.90 -6.47
CA SER A 34 -10.60 20.91 -5.54
C SER A 34 -10.22 20.62 -4.09
N ALA A 35 -10.24 19.36 -3.67
CA ALA A 35 -9.82 18.97 -2.32
C ALA A 35 -8.32 19.17 -2.11
N ALA A 36 -7.50 18.91 -3.13
CA ALA A 36 -6.06 19.13 -3.09
C ALA A 36 -5.74 20.64 -2.99
N ASP A 37 -6.35 21.45 -3.83
CA ASP A 37 -6.16 22.91 -3.86
C ASP A 37 -6.60 23.58 -2.56
N ALA A 38 -7.67 23.07 -1.94
CA ALA A 38 -8.17 23.55 -0.65
C ALA A 38 -7.39 22.99 0.56
N GLY A 39 -6.38 22.14 0.38
CA GLY A 39 -5.66 21.49 1.48
C GLY A 39 -6.53 20.53 2.29
N LEU A 40 -7.55 19.95 1.67
CA LEU A 40 -8.50 19.02 2.30
C LEU A 40 -8.22 17.54 1.98
N LEU A 41 -7.18 17.23 1.21
CA LEU A 41 -6.77 15.88 0.87
C LEU A 41 -5.54 15.48 1.67
N ASP A 42 -5.75 14.83 2.81
CA ASP A 42 -4.65 14.39 3.68
C ASP A 42 -4.09 13.02 3.28
N VAL A 43 -4.97 12.12 2.82
CA VAL A 43 -4.59 10.77 2.41
C VAL A 43 -5.17 10.47 1.03
N ALA A 44 -4.31 10.38 0.03
CA ALA A 44 -4.65 9.86 -1.29
C ALA A 44 -4.47 8.35 -1.31
N TYR A 45 -5.41 7.60 -1.91
CA TYR A 45 -5.23 6.17 -2.11
C TYR A 45 -5.56 5.72 -3.54
N GLY A 46 -5.12 4.52 -3.88
CA GLY A 46 -5.40 3.85 -5.14
C GLY A 46 -4.91 2.41 -5.09
N THR A 47 -5.18 1.63 -6.14
CA THR A 47 -4.72 0.25 -6.25
C THR A 47 -3.83 0.08 -7.46
N VAL A 48 -2.90 -0.88 -7.38
CA VAL A 48 -2.05 -1.34 -8.47
C VAL A 48 -2.11 -2.86 -8.55
N ASP A 49 -2.33 -3.38 -9.75
CA ASP A 49 -2.33 -4.82 -9.99
C ASP A 49 -0.90 -5.34 -10.07
N THR A 50 -0.64 -6.48 -9.39
CA THR A 50 0.67 -7.09 -9.36
C THR A 50 0.56 -8.62 -9.49
N PRO A 51 1.64 -9.33 -9.84
CA PRO A 51 1.66 -10.80 -9.87
C PRO A 51 1.33 -11.47 -8.53
N VAL A 52 1.39 -10.74 -7.42
CA VAL A 52 1.03 -11.24 -6.07
C VAL A 52 -0.34 -10.74 -5.61
N GLY A 53 -1.16 -10.28 -6.55
CA GLY A 53 -2.49 -9.70 -6.33
C GLY A 53 -2.48 -8.17 -6.24
N PRO A 54 -3.66 -7.56 -6.17
CA PRO A 54 -3.78 -6.11 -6.08
C PRO A 54 -3.20 -5.59 -4.76
N LEU A 55 -2.43 -4.51 -4.85
CA LEU A 55 -1.91 -3.77 -3.72
C LEU A 55 -2.66 -2.43 -3.59
N LEU A 56 -3.16 -2.14 -2.39
CA LEU A 56 -3.59 -0.81 -2.02
C LEU A 56 -2.37 0.04 -1.70
N LEU A 57 -2.29 1.21 -2.29
CA LEU A 57 -1.32 2.24 -1.98
C LEU A 57 -2.02 3.42 -1.33
N ALA A 58 -1.43 3.99 -0.29
CA ALA A 58 -1.88 5.25 0.27
C ALA A 58 -0.69 6.16 0.57
N ALA A 59 -0.87 7.45 0.28
CA ALA A 59 0.16 8.47 0.50
C ALA A 59 -0.42 9.70 1.17
N THR A 60 0.40 10.34 2.00
CA THR A 60 0.17 11.67 2.55
C THR A 60 1.02 12.69 1.78
N GLU A 61 0.98 13.94 2.17
CA GLU A 61 1.88 14.97 1.64
C GLU A 61 3.37 14.62 1.90
N GLN A 62 3.66 13.90 2.99
CA GLN A 62 5.03 13.50 3.35
C GLN A 62 5.55 12.31 2.54
N GLY A 63 4.68 11.53 1.90
CA GLY A 63 5.06 10.37 1.09
C GLY A 63 4.15 9.16 1.27
N LEU A 64 4.62 8.01 0.77
CA LEU A 64 3.90 6.75 0.86
C LEU A 64 3.79 6.31 2.34
N VAL A 65 2.55 6.13 2.83
CA VAL A 65 2.25 5.83 4.23
C VAL A 65 1.77 4.39 4.42
N ARG A 66 1.18 3.79 3.38
CA ARG A 66 0.66 2.41 3.44
C ARG A 66 0.79 1.71 2.09
N VAL A 67 1.22 0.46 2.13
CA VAL A 67 1.04 -0.55 1.09
C VAL A 67 0.34 -1.73 1.75
N ALA A 68 -0.77 -2.22 1.17
CA ALA A 68 -1.51 -3.34 1.75
C ALA A 68 -1.89 -4.38 0.71
N TYR A 69 -1.75 -5.65 1.08
CA TYR A 69 -2.21 -6.78 0.28
C TYR A 69 -3.72 -6.94 0.38
N ALA A 70 -4.37 -7.50 -0.66
CA ALA A 70 -5.80 -7.76 -0.67
C ALA A 70 -6.29 -8.59 0.55
N ARG A 71 -5.46 -9.53 1.02
CA ARG A 71 -5.76 -10.34 2.21
C ARG A 71 -5.90 -9.54 3.52
N GLU A 72 -5.43 -8.29 3.54
CA GLU A 72 -5.54 -7.40 4.70
C GLU A 72 -6.89 -6.69 4.76
N ASP A 73 -7.75 -6.89 3.74
CA ASP A 73 -9.02 -6.18 3.57
C ASP A 73 -8.79 -4.66 3.37
N HIS A 74 -8.86 -4.22 2.11
CA HIS A 74 -8.56 -2.84 1.75
C HIS A 74 -9.50 -1.84 2.43
N ASP A 75 -10.79 -2.18 2.61
CA ASP A 75 -11.76 -1.29 3.28
C ASP A 75 -11.41 -1.13 4.76
N ARG A 76 -11.01 -2.22 5.41
CA ARG A 76 -10.50 -2.18 6.79
C ARG A 76 -9.24 -1.32 6.89
N VAL A 77 -8.31 -1.43 5.94
CA VAL A 77 -7.08 -0.61 5.92
C VAL A 77 -7.43 0.87 5.73
N LEU A 78 -8.35 1.20 4.82
CA LEU A 78 -8.81 2.58 4.61
C LEU A 78 -9.48 3.14 5.87
N HIS A 79 -10.31 2.35 6.55
CA HIS A 79 -10.91 2.75 7.83
C HIS A 79 -9.84 3.01 8.91
N GLN A 80 -8.81 2.17 9.00
CA GLN A 80 -7.69 2.38 9.91
C GLN A 80 -6.93 3.68 9.58
N LEU A 81 -6.67 3.96 8.31
CA LEU A 81 -6.04 5.22 7.87
C LEU A 81 -6.91 6.43 8.24
N ALA A 82 -8.23 6.34 8.02
CA ALA A 82 -9.17 7.40 8.38
C ALA A 82 -9.17 7.72 9.88
N THR A 83 -8.96 6.72 10.74
CA THR A 83 -8.94 6.88 12.20
C THR A 83 -7.57 7.28 12.75
N THR A 84 -6.47 6.81 12.13
CA THR A 84 -5.12 6.98 12.68
C THR A 84 -4.32 8.11 12.03
N VAL A 85 -4.66 8.50 10.81
CA VAL A 85 -3.97 9.56 10.05
C VAL A 85 -4.87 10.78 9.88
N SER A 86 -5.97 10.62 9.14
CA SER A 86 -6.98 11.67 8.93
C SER A 86 -8.24 11.07 8.30
N PRO A 87 -9.45 11.54 8.65
CA PRO A 87 -10.68 11.14 7.97
C PRO A 87 -10.78 11.64 6.52
N ARG A 88 -9.91 12.55 6.10
CA ARG A 88 -9.87 13.13 4.74
C ARG A 88 -9.10 12.19 3.80
N VAL A 89 -9.69 11.02 3.54
CA VAL A 89 -9.15 9.96 2.68
C VAL A 89 -9.92 9.96 1.35
N LEU A 90 -9.23 10.04 0.22
CA LEU A 90 -9.87 10.09 -1.08
C LEU A 90 -9.16 9.21 -2.11
N LEU A 91 -9.94 8.53 -2.96
CA LEU A 91 -9.42 7.81 -4.12
C LEU A 91 -8.80 8.82 -5.10
N ALA A 92 -7.48 8.80 -5.20
CA ALA A 92 -6.71 9.76 -6.02
C ALA A 92 -5.50 9.08 -6.66
N PRO A 93 -5.70 8.12 -7.58
CA PRO A 93 -4.63 7.28 -8.12
C PRO A 93 -3.55 8.08 -8.85
N ALA A 94 -3.88 9.23 -9.42
CA ALA A 94 -2.91 10.11 -10.07
C ALA A 94 -1.80 10.58 -9.12
N ARG A 95 -2.10 10.80 -7.83
CA ARG A 95 -1.11 11.18 -6.81
C ARG A 95 -0.18 10.03 -6.43
N LEU A 96 -0.57 8.81 -6.73
CA LEU A 96 0.20 7.58 -6.46
C LEU A 96 0.92 7.06 -7.70
N ALA A 97 0.76 7.72 -8.86
CA ALA A 97 1.36 7.27 -10.11
C ALA A 97 2.89 7.01 -10.03
N PRO A 98 3.70 7.83 -9.33
CA PRO A 98 5.12 7.54 -9.16
C PRO A 98 5.37 6.23 -8.39
N ALA A 99 4.60 5.97 -7.32
CA ALA A 99 4.72 4.76 -6.52
C ALA A 99 4.22 3.52 -7.29
N ALA A 100 3.07 3.62 -7.94
CA ALA A 100 2.51 2.55 -8.77
C ALA A 100 3.50 2.13 -9.86
N ARG A 101 4.03 3.10 -10.62
CA ARG A 101 5.03 2.83 -11.66
C ARG A 101 6.27 2.11 -11.11
N GLN A 102 6.82 2.55 -9.96
CA GLN A 102 8.00 1.91 -9.38
C GLN A 102 7.69 0.48 -8.90
N ILE A 103 6.50 0.21 -8.39
CA ILE A 103 6.05 -1.14 -8.03
C ILE A 103 5.90 -2.01 -9.28
N GLU A 104 5.30 -1.51 -10.36
CA GLU A 104 5.20 -2.22 -11.64
C GLU A 104 6.59 -2.54 -12.23
N GLU A 105 7.52 -1.58 -12.20
CA GLU A 105 8.90 -1.77 -12.64
C GLU A 105 9.62 -2.84 -11.79
N TYR A 106 9.39 -2.87 -10.47
CA TYR A 106 9.97 -3.86 -9.57
C TYR A 106 9.47 -5.27 -9.90
N PHE A 107 8.17 -5.46 -10.03
CA PHE A 107 7.59 -6.77 -10.38
C PHE A 107 7.95 -7.21 -11.81
N ALA A 108 8.24 -6.28 -12.69
CA ALA A 108 8.76 -6.57 -14.03
C ALA A 108 10.30 -6.82 -14.07
N GLY A 109 10.97 -6.83 -12.92
CA GLY A 109 12.42 -7.05 -12.83
C GLY A 109 13.28 -5.89 -13.33
N ARG A 110 12.67 -4.75 -13.68
CA ARG A 110 13.37 -3.56 -14.20
C ARG A 110 13.89 -2.61 -13.11
N ARG A 111 13.49 -2.84 -11.86
CA ARG A 111 13.85 -2.02 -10.69
C ARG A 111 14.28 -2.91 -9.54
N ARG A 112 15.34 -2.50 -8.83
CA ARG A 112 15.90 -3.24 -7.68
C ARG A 112 15.75 -2.51 -6.34
N GLY A 113 15.23 -1.30 -6.34
CA GLY A 113 15.02 -0.46 -5.15
C GLY A 113 14.00 0.63 -5.44
N PHE A 114 13.53 1.30 -4.40
CA PHE A 114 12.50 2.32 -4.51
C PHE A 114 13.08 3.69 -4.15
N ASP A 115 12.78 4.67 -4.98
CA ASP A 115 13.11 6.08 -4.77
C ASP A 115 11.79 6.84 -4.56
N LEU A 116 11.24 6.68 -3.34
CA LEU A 116 9.96 7.24 -2.92
C LEU A 116 10.11 7.90 -1.56
N PRO A 117 9.55 9.08 -1.35
CA PRO A 117 9.39 9.61 0.00
C PRO A 117 8.47 8.69 0.81
N LEU A 118 8.89 8.35 2.03
CA LEU A 118 8.17 7.44 2.92
C LEU A 118 7.69 8.19 4.16
N ASP A 119 6.41 8.02 4.48
CA ASP A 119 5.82 8.51 5.71
C ASP A 119 5.71 7.35 6.72
N LEU A 120 6.64 7.29 7.65
CA LEU A 120 6.71 6.22 8.65
C LEU A 120 5.89 6.52 9.92
N ARG A 121 4.90 7.45 9.87
CA ARG A 121 4.08 7.82 11.05
C ARG A 121 3.31 6.66 11.67
N LEU A 122 2.97 5.62 10.89
CA LEU A 122 2.32 4.41 11.38
C LEU A 122 3.26 3.48 12.17
N SER A 123 4.55 3.82 12.25
CA SER A 123 5.55 3.07 12.99
C SER A 123 6.30 4.00 13.93
N GLY A 124 6.43 3.62 15.19
CA GLY A 124 7.14 4.41 16.21
C GLY A 124 8.21 3.62 16.96
N GLY A 125 9.10 4.33 17.65
CA GLY A 125 10.13 3.75 18.50
C GLY A 125 10.99 2.72 17.78
N PHE A 126 11.30 1.62 18.44
CA PHE A 126 12.17 0.56 17.91
C PHE A 126 11.70 -0.03 16.58
N ARG A 127 10.38 -0.10 16.34
CA ARG A 127 9.85 -0.56 15.04
C ARG A 127 10.30 0.33 13.88
N ARG A 128 10.25 1.66 14.04
CA ARG A 128 10.73 2.60 13.04
C ARG A 128 12.23 2.42 12.77
N THR A 129 13.05 2.26 13.82
CA THR A 129 14.47 1.96 13.69
C THR A 129 14.71 0.67 12.89
N VAL A 130 13.98 -0.40 13.20
CA VAL A 130 14.07 -1.65 12.42
C VAL A 130 13.74 -1.41 10.96
N LEU A 131 12.60 -0.76 10.66
CA LEU A 131 12.18 -0.52 9.27
C LEU A 131 13.20 0.31 8.47
N SER A 132 13.87 1.26 9.11
CA SER A 132 14.94 2.04 8.46
C SER A 132 16.11 1.12 8.06
N HIS A 133 16.54 0.22 8.93
CA HIS A 133 17.61 -0.74 8.61
C HIS A 133 17.20 -1.81 7.58
N LEU A 134 15.90 -2.15 7.48
CA LEU A 134 15.46 -3.08 6.43
C LEU A 134 15.74 -2.54 5.03
N SER A 135 15.68 -1.23 4.84
CA SER A 135 15.97 -0.60 3.53
C SER A 135 17.43 -0.74 3.10
N GLU A 136 18.34 -1.06 4.02
CA GLU A 136 19.75 -1.29 3.76
C GLU A 136 20.04 -2.72 3.24
N ILE A 137 19.08 -3.66 3.40
CA ILE A 137 19.23 -5.03 2.87
C ILE A 137 19.07 -4.98 1.35
N GLY A 138 20.18 -5.27 0.63
CA GLY A 138 20.24 -5.18 -0.82
C GLY A 138 19.29 -6.14 -1.54
N TYR A 139 18.91 -5.80 -2.77
CA TYR A 139 18.15 -6.65 -3.67
C TYR A 139 18.89 -7.97 -3.91
N GLY A 140 18.20 -9.10 -3.86
CA GLY A 140 18.78 -10.43 -4.05
C GLY A 140 19.58 -10.94 -2.84
N THR A 141 19.54 -10.23 -1.71
CA THR A 141 20.20 -10.67 -0.46
C THR A 141 19.20 -10.84 0.67
N THR A 142 19.57 -11.60 1.68
CA THR A 142 18.75 -11.82 2.88
C THR A 142 19.55 -11.52 4.14
N ALA A 143 18.84 -11.17 5.22
CA ALA A 143 19.40 -11.04 6.56
C ALA A 143 18.60 -11.86 7.55
N SER A 144 19.25 -12.39 8.60
CA SER A 144 18.51 -13.07 9.66
C SER A 144 17.84 -12.05 10.60
N TYR A 145 16.75 -12.46 11.28
CA TYR A 145 16.14 -11.63 12.34
C TYR A 145 17.14 -11.21 13.40
N ALA A 146 18.11 -12.08 13.71
CA ALA A 146 19.16 -11.80 14.70
C ALA A 146 20.15 -10.75 14.18
N ALA A 147 20.54 -10.81 12.91
CA ALA A 147 21.40 -9.82 12.28
C ALA A 147 20.74 -8.43 12.29
N VAL A 148 19.47 -8.35 11.87
CA VAL A 148 18.70 -7.10 11.89
C VAL A 148 18.56 -6.56 13.32
N ALA A 149 18.35 -7.43 14.33
CA ALA A 149 18.27 -7.01 15.73
C ALA A 149 19.59 -6.40 16.22
N ALA A 150 20.72 -6.97 15.83
CA ALA A 150 22.04 -6.45 16.16
C ALA A 150 22.29 -5.08 15.51
N THR A 151 22.00 -4.94 14.22
CA THR A 151 22.15 -3.68 13.47
C THR A 151 21.23 -2.59 14.04
N ALA A 152 20.00 -2.94 14.44
CA ALA A 152 19.06 -2.01 15.08
C ALA A 152 19.43 -1.63 16.53
N GLY A 153 20.63 -2.04 17.01
CA GLY A 153 21.17 -1.67 18.31
C GLY A 153 20.71 -2.55 19.49
N SER A 154 20.02 -3.68 19.24
CA SER A 154 19.54 -4.56 20.30
C SER A 154 19.54 -6.04 19.87
N ALA A 155 20.69 -6.69 19.96
CA ALA A 155 20.85 -8.11 19.57
C ALA A 155 19.84 -9.08 20.25
N LYS A 156 19.32 -8.71 21.43
CA LYS A 156 18.31 -9.51 22.17
C LYS A 156 16.88 -9.27 21.64
N ALA A 157 16.65 -8.26 20.80
CA ALA A 157 15.31 -7.83 20.37
C ALA A 157 14.78 -8.61 19.15
N VAL A 158 15.20 -9.84 18.91
CA VAL A 158 14.82 -10.66 17.73
C VAL A 158 13.30 -10.77 17.55
N ARG A 159 12.53 -10.96 18.65
CA ARG A 159 11.06 -11.00 18.59
C ARG A 159 10.46 -9.65 18.17
N ALA A 160 11.05 -8.54 18.63
CA ALA A 160 10.58 -7.21 18.27
C ALA A 160 10.86 -6.91 16.79
N VAL A 161 11.95 -7.41 16.21
CA VAL A 161 12.20 -7.38 14.75
C VAL A 161 11.12 -8.19 14.02
N GLY A 162 10.78 -9.39 14.51
CA GLY A 162 9.68 -10.19 13.96
C GLY A 162 8.36 -9.42 13.95
N THR A 163 8.02 -8.74 15.05
CA THR A 163 6.83 -7.87 15.14
C THR A 163 6.92 -6.71 14.16
N ALA A 164 8.06 -6.03 14.05
CA ALA A 164 8.26 -4.93 13.11
C ALA A 164 8.04 -5.38 11.65
N CYS A 165 8.55 -6.56 11.28
CA CYS A 165 8.32 -7.15 9.94
C CYS A 165 6.84 -7.50 9.72
N ALA A 166 6.18 -8.11 10.72
CA ALA A 166 4.78 -8.52 10.63
C ALA A 166 3.79 -7.34 10.57
N THR A 167 4.18 -6.19 11.12
CA THR A 167 3.37 -4.96 11.15
C THR A 167 3.96 -3.85 10.28
N ASN A 168 4.83 -4.19 9.32
CA ASN A 168 5.38 -3.23 8.38
C ASN A 168 4.26 -2.57 7.55
N PRO A 169 4.07 -1.25 7.63
CA PRO A 169 3.03 -0.57 6.86
C PRO A 169 3.37 -0.44 5.37
N LEU A 170 4.61 -0.68 4.97
CA LEU A 170 5.12 -0.45 3.61
C LEU A 170 5.80 -1.71 3.02
N PRO A 171 5.15 -2.90 3.08
CA PRO A 171 5.76 -4.11 2.53
C PRO A 171 6.09 -3.91 1.03
N VAL A 172 7.02 -4.68 0.52
CA VAL A 172 7.66 -4.55 -0.81
C VAL A 172 8.63 -3.38 -0.84
N VAL A 173 8.16 -2.15 -0.58
CA VAL A 173 8.97 -0.92 -0.59
C VAL A 173 10.00 -0.93 0.54
N VAL A 174 9.57 -1.25 1.77
CA VAL A 174 10.45 -1.58 2.89
C VAL A 174 10.56 -3.11 2.96
N PRO A 175 11.72 -3.69 2.60
CA PRO A 175 11.82 -5.08 2.18
C PRO A 175 11.89 -6.08 3.35
N CYS A 176 10.84 -6.13 4.20
CA CYS A 176 10.76 -7.10 5.28
C CYS A 176 10.67 -8.57 4.78
N HIS A 177 10.41 -8.80 3.50
CA HIS A 177 10.50 -10.11 2.87
C HIS A 177 11.94 -10.64 2.81
N ARG A 178 12.97 -9.78 2.82
CA ARG A 178 14.39 -10.16 2.84
C ARG A 178 14.86 -10.63 4.21
N VAL A 179 14.01 -10.52 5.26
CA VAL A 179 14.36 -11.04 6.60
C VAL A 179 13.90 -12.49 6.73
N VAL A 180 14.85 -13.39 6.98
CA VAL A 180 14.64 -14.85 7.08
C VAL A 180 15.09 -15.38 8.45
N ARG A 181 14.78 -16.63 8.75
CA ARG A 181 15.30 -17.27 9.98
C ARG A 181 16.80 -17.56 9.82
N SER A 182 17.47 -17.83 10.94
CA SER A 182 18.91 -18.11 10.95
C SER A 182 19.29 -19.41 10.21
N ASP A 183 18.33 -20.31 10.03
CA ASP A 183 18.46 -21.53 9.23
C ASP A 183 18.14 -21.31 7.74
N GLY A 184 17.89 -20.07 7.33
CA GLY A 184 17.51 -19.72 5.96
C GLY A 184 16.04 -19.95 5.62
N THR A 185 15.23 -20.53 6.53
CA THR A 185 13.82 -20.79 6.25
C THR A 185 12.99 -19.51 6.23
N VAL A 186 11.96 -19.51 5.39
CA VAL A 186 11.04 -18.39 5.22
C VAL A 186 10.16 -18.23 6.46
N GLY A 187 10.30 -17.11 7.19
CA GLY A 187 9.44 -16.75 8.31
C GLY A 187 8.07 -16.20 7.83
N GLN A 188 7.24 -15.83 8.80
CA GLN A 188 5.94 -15.19 8.52
C GLN A 188 6.11 -13.86 7.77
N TYR A 189 5.08 -13.51 7.00
CA TYR A 189 5.04 -12.28 6.21
C TYR A 189 3.61 -11.74 6.14
N VAL A 190 3.44 -10.44 6.07
CA VAL A 190 2.12 -9.79 6.01
C VAL A 190 1.33 -10.23 4.78
N GLY A 191 1.98 -10.39 3.63
CA GLY A 191 1.38 -10.94 2.41
C GLY A 191 1.17 -12.46 2.42
N GLY A 192 1.68 -13.17 3.43
CA GLY A 192 1.71 -14.65 3.49
C GLY A 192 3.05 -15.23 3.02
N SER A 193 3.30 -16.49 3.39
CA SER A 193 4.54 -17.19 3.05
C SER A 193 4.76 -17.37 1.56
N GLU A 194 3.69 -17.60 0.80
CA GLU A 194 3.73 -17.76 -0.65
C GLU A 194 4.21 -16.48 -1.34
N VAL A 195 3.63 -15.33 -0.95
CA VAL A 195 4.05 -14.03 -1.47
C VAL A 195 5.50 -13.73 -1.11
N LYS A 196 5.92 -14.01 0.14
CA LYS A 196 7.30 -13.83 0.54
C LYS A 196 8.26 -14.65 -0.33
N THR A 197 7.92 -15.91 -0.56
CA THR A 197 8.70 -16.81 -1.43
C THR A 197 8.75 -16.30 -2.88
N ALA A 198 7.62 -15.80 -3.39
CA ALA A 198 7.56 -15.22 -4.72
C ALA A 198 8.47 -13.99 -4.87
N LEU A 199 8.47 -13.09 -3.86
CA LEU A 199 9.35 -11.92 -3.84
C LEU A 199 10.83 -12.31 -3.76
N LEU A 200 11.20 -13.27 -2.90
CA LEU A 200 12.57 -13.76 -2.80
C LEU A 200 13.04 -14.41 -4.11
N ARG A 201 12.18 -15.18 -4.78
CA ARG A 201 12.48 -15.76 -6.12
C ARG A 201 12.62 -14.69 -7.19
N LEU A 202 11.73 -13.68 -7.21
CA LEU A 202 11.83 -12.54 -8.12
C LEU A 202 13.20 -11.86 -7.99
N GLU A 203 13.70 -11.77 -6.76
CA GLU A 203 15.00 -11.15 -6.47
C GLU A 203 16.21 -12.10 -6.65
N GLY A 204 15.98 -13.39 -6.88
CA GLY A 204 17.05 -14.39 -6.99
C GLY A 204 17.70 -14.74 -5.64
N ALA A 205 16.99 -14.54 -4.53
CA ALA A 205 17.46 -14.77 -3.17
C ALA A 205 16.93 -16.10 -2.56
N ALA A 206 16.19 -16.91 -3.32
CA ALA A 206 15.62 -18.21 -2.92
C ALA A 206 15.72 -19.22 -4.03
#